data_d38e5a6c8060a61aaa8f7728b855e122
#
_entry.id   d38e5a6c8060a61aaa8f7728b855e122
#
_cell.length_a   1.000
_cell.length_b   1.000
_cell.length_c   1.000
_cell.angle_alpha   90.00
_cell.angle_beta   90.00
_cell.angle_gamma   90.00
#
_symmetry.space_group_name_H-M   'P 1'
#
loop_
_entity.id
_entity.type
_entity.pdbx_description
1 polymer ?
#
loop_
_entity_poly.entity_id
_entity_poly.type
_entity_poly.pdbx_seq_one_letter_code
_entity_poly.pdbx_strand_id
1 'polypeptide(L)'
;MKKLFTLFIVLISWLAFANQATAANVTFTVEVPTPTYEVWLAGNFNGWNTGLTKMTKVDDTHYTITLDEATFNDGVTAATLKYKYLSGPGDWAYVEKKADGNEIDDRNYPGAGVTDKVLKWANVYNPNVAPIEKNILIEVYVPKAVKELYVTGWHNGWKSPGSEGTKMTWNEEMSDEGGNEFFLTIHTPDANKTAYKFAAGPSWVYEQDSADLKITDTSKDKVYNFMPKFKRIYPGDAALKDVTINVTAPAGTETLYMMGSHLGWDGTSWQAGTKNQDGTFTFVFKFDLIEYKYFNQQDWAGEEQTSEGKKVENRKADAQLAQTFNDIIAKWPVPAGVNTLDADKYTIRVNNKSVSVDGISSTFELYDVTGRAVESTTAVGSHTSKVLNAGIYILRVDGATQKVVIR
;
A
#
# COMPACT_ATOMS: atom_id res chain seq x y z
N MET A 1 52.24 -68.25 -13.13
CA MET A 1 51.95 -67.54 -11.87
C MET A 1 51.63 -66.05 -12.22
N LYS A 2 50.37 -65.74 -12.33
CA LYS A 2 49.91 -64.41 -12.67
C LYS A 2 49.37 -63.76 -11.40
N LYS A 3 49.97 -62.66 -10.95
CA LYS A 3 49.53 -61.89 -9.80
C LYS A 3 48.42 -60.91 -10.27
N LEU A 4 47.24 -61.10 -9.70
CA LEU A 4 46.09 -60.22 -9.89
C LEU A 4 46.24 -58.96 -8.95
N PHE A 5 46.32 -57.74 -9.52
CA PHE A 5 46.30 -56.51 -8.75
C PHE A 5 44.85 -56.03 -8.68
N THR A 6 44.26 -56.06 -7.48
CA THR A 6 42.92 -55.52 -7.24
C THR A 6 43.05 -54.03 -6.87
N LEU A 7 42.58 -53.18 -7.75
CA LEU A 7 42.51 -51.72 -7.53
C LEU A 7 41.25 -51.40 -6.73
N PHE A 8 41.41 -51.00 -5.49
CA PHE A 8 40.32 -50.47 -4.68
C PHE A 8 40.11 -49.00 -5.04
N ILE A 9 39.00 -48.69 -5.75
CA ILE A 9 38.53 -47.29 -5.96
C ILE A 9 37.68 -46.93 -4.75
N VAL A 10 38.20 -46.06 -3.88
CA VAL A 10 37.42 -45.44 -2.80
C VAL A 10 36.64 -44.27 -3.42
N LEU A 11 35.36 -44.47 -3.63
CA LEU A 11 34.43 -43.41 -4.02
C LEU A 11 34.14 -42.58 -2.76
N ILE A 12 34.82 -41.46 -2.60
CA ILE A 12 34.43 -40.43 -1.59
C ILE A 12 33.24 -39.70 -2.15
N SER A 13 32.03 -40.08 -1.72
CA SER A 13 30.82 -39.32 -1.94
C SER A 13 30.86 -38.08 -1.04
N TRP A 14 31.19 -36.94 -1.64
CA TRP A 14 30.92 -35.65 -1.00
C TRP A 14 29.40 -35.47 -0.93
N LEU A 15 28.82 -35.74 0.22
CA LEU A 15 27.51 -35.20 0.56
C LEU A 15 27.67 -33.68 0.69
N ALA A 16 27.28 -32.95 -0.35
CA ALA A 16 27.00 -31.53 -0.22
C ALA A 16 25.80 -31.39 0.75
N PHE A 17 26.08 -31.08 1.98
CA PHE A 17 25.06 -30.52 2.87
C PHE A 17 24.69 -29.14 2.27
N ALA A 18 23.66 -29.11 1.43
CA ALA A 18 22.93 -27.89 1.20
C ALA A 18 22.38 -27.48 2.57
N ASN A 19 22.95 -26.47 3.18
CA ASN A 19 22.29 -25.74 4.24
C ASN A 19 21.01 -25.16 3.60
N GLN A 20 19.93 -25.92 3.63
CA GLN A 20 18.62 -25.34 3.52
C GLN A 20 18.51 -24.44 4.75
N ALA A 21 18.58 -23.14 4.55
CA ALA A 21 18.13 -22.20 5.55
C ALA A 21 16.69 -22.65 5.87
N THR A 22 16.50 -23.28 7.03
CA THR A 22 15.15 -23.57 7.52
C THR A 22 14.49 -22.23 7.69
N ALA A 23 13.40 -21.99 6.94
CA ALA A 23 12.61 -20.80 7.11
C ALA A 23 12.27 -20.62 8.59
N ALA A 24 12.45 -19.42 9.08
CA ALA A 24 12.28 -19.15 10.51
C ALA A 24 10.78 -19.14 10.85
N ASN A 25 10.44 -19.74 11.98
CA ASN A 25 9.10 -19.61 12.53
C ASN A 25 8.93 -18.21 13.15
N VAL A 26 7.89 -17.50 12.71
CA VAL A 26 7.53 -16.19 13.22
C VAL A 26 6.35 -16.33 14.17
N THR A 27 6.57 -16.07 15.47
CA THR A 27 5.53 -16.22 16.50
C THR A 27 5.03 -14.86 16.94
N PHE A 28 3.72 -14.66 16.87
CA PHE A 28 3.02 -13.49 17.39
C PHE A 28 2.31 -13.86 18.69
N THR A 29 2.42 -12.99 19.67
CA THR A 29 1.65 -13.05 20.91
C THR A 29 1.06 -11.67 21.17
N VAL A 30 -0.21 -11.61 21.54
CA VAL A 30 -0.92 -10.34 21.76
C VAL A 30 -1.82 -10.38 22.99
N GLU A 31 -1.76 -9.32 23.78
CA GLU A 31 -2.73 -9.00 24.83
C GLU A 31 -3.82 -8.06 24.25
N VAL A 32 -5.11 -8.36 24.50
CA VAL A 32 -6.24 -7.64 23.92
C VAL A 32 -7.24 -7.19 24.99
N PRO A 33 -8.02 -6.13 24.76
CA PRO A 33 -9.06 -5.69 25.67
C PRO A 33 -10.25 -6.66 25.72
N THR A 34 -10.94 -6.71 26.82
CA THR A 34 -12.18 -7.49 26.98
C THR A 34 -13.42 -6.62 26.72
N PRO A 35 -14.48 -7.15 26.07
CA PRO A 35 -14.56 -8.50 25.50
C PRO A 35 -13.83 -8.60 24.15
N THR A 36 -13.12 -9.71 23.92
CA THR A 36 -12.59 -10.10 22.60
C THR A 36 -12.90 -11.58 22.41
N TYR A 37 -13.60 -11.94 21.33
CA TYR A 37 -14.02 -13.32 21.06
C TYR A 37 -13.03 -14.04 20.15
N GLU A 38 -12.45 -13.33 19.20
CA GLU A 38 -11.48 -13.84 18.23
C GLU A 38 -10.43 -12.77 17.93
N VAL A 39 -9.25 -13.21 17.49
CA VAL A 39 -8.21 -12.32 16.97
C VAL A 39 -7.70 -12.85 15.64
N TRP A 40 -7.56 -11.95 14.69
CA TRP A 40 -7.06 -12.20 13.35
C TRP A 40 -5.86 -11.30 13.06
N LEU A 41 -5.00 -11.75 12.14
CA LEU A 41 -3.78 -11.05 11.77
C LEU A 41 -3.80 -10.78 10.26
N ALA A 42 -3.66 -9.53 9.87
CA ALA A 42 -3.47 -9.13 8.47
C ALA A 42 -2.15 -8.36 8.34
N GLY A 43 -1.43 -8.58 7.25
CA GLY A 43 -0.15 -7.95 7.01
C GLY A 43 0.36 -8.16 5.59
N ASN A 44 1.52 -7.60 5.29
CA ASN A 44 2.14 -7.77 3.98
C ASN A 44 2.46 -9.25 3.67
N PHE A 45 2.63 -10.10 4.70
CA PHE A 45 2.88 -11.53 4.56
C PHE A 45 1.71 -12.30 3.91
N ASN A 46 0.46 -11.83 4.05
CA ASN A 46 -0.74 -12.45 3.50
C ASN A 46 -1.53 -11.51 2.57
N GLY A 47 -0.86 -10.48 2.00
CA GLY A 47 -1.48 -9.48 1.14
C GLY A 47 -2.54 -8.62 1.84
N TRP A 48 -2.40 -8.41 3.15
CA TRP A 48 -3.34 -7.67 3.99
C TRP A 48 -4.75 -8.29 4.02
N ASN A 49 -4.84 -9.61 3.82
CA ASN A 49 -6.12 -10.31 3.87
C ASN A 49 -6.58 -10.49 5.31
N THR A 50 -7.70 -9.85 5.65
CA THR A 50 -8.26 -9.81 7.00
C THR A 50 -8.98 -11.09 7.43
N GLY A 51 -9.19 -12.04 6.51
CA GLY A 51 -9.97 -13.26 6.75
C GLY A 51 -9.18 -14.57 6.69
N LEU A 52 -7.83 -14.54 6.51
CA LEU A 52 -7.04 -15.75 6.31
C LEU A 52 -6.31 -16.25 7.56
N THR A 53 -5.87 -15.35 8.44
CA THR A 53 -4.94 -15.71 9.51
C THR A 53 -5.58 -15.53 10.88
N LYS A 54 -6.25 -16.57 11.38
CA LYS A 54 -6.88 -16.60 12.72
C LYS A 54 -5.86 -17.01 13.76
N MET A 55 -5.78 -16.28 14.87
CA MET A 55 -4.93 -16.59 16.02
C MET A 55 -5.61 -17.59 16.96
N THR A 56 -4.79 -18.35 17.67
CA THR A 56 -5.24 -19.27 18.72
C THR A 56 -5.44 -18.53 20.04
N LYS A 57 -6.59 -18.68 20.65
CA LYS A 57 -6.88 -18.15 21.97
C LYS A 57 -6.09 -18.91 23.04
N VAL A 58 -5.34 -18.21 23.88
CA VAL A 58 -4.63 -18.77 25.03
C VAL A 58 -5.48 -18.63 26.29
N ASP A 59 -6.01 -17.41 26.51
CA ASP A 59 -6.97 -17.10 27.58
C ASP A 59 -7.90 -15.94 27.11
N ASP A 60 -8.63 -15.32 28.02
CA ASP A 60 -9.61 -14.28 27.68
C ASP A 60 -8.97 -12.98 27.15
N THR A 61 -7.69 -12.80 27.36
CA THR A 61 -6.95 -11.60 26.98
C THR A 61 -5.73 -11.88 26.11
N HIS A 62 -5.33 -13.14 25.93
CA HIS A 62 -4.14 -13.49 25.16
C HIS A 62 -4.41 -14.41 24.00
N TYR A 63 -3.79 -14.09 22.86
CA TYR A 63 -3.83 -14.88 21.62
C TYR A 63 -2.42 -15.05 21.07
N THR A 64 -2.19 -16.18 20.38
CA THR A 64 -0.90 -16.50 19.77
C THR A 64 -1.09 -17.18 18.41
N ILE A 65 -0.10 -17.02 17.54
CA ILE A 65 0.04 -17.79 16.30
C ILE A 65 1.51 -17.90 15.92
N THR A 66 1.91 -19.03 15.36
CA THR A 66 3.22 -19.23 14.76
C THR A 66 3.04 -19.48 13.27
N LEU A 67 3.71 -18.71 12.45
CA LEU A 67 3.68 -18.76 10.99
C LEU A 67 5.05 -19.18 10.48
N ASP A 68 5.07 -19.98 9.42
CA ASP A 68 6.29 -20.32 8.68
C ASP A 68 6.60 -19.17 7.70
N GLU A 69 7.76 -18.53 7.86
CA GLU A 69 8.22 -17.44 6.99
C GLU A 69 8.26 -17.84 5.50
N ALA A 70 8.47 -19.15 5.19
CA ALA A 70 8.42 -19.64 3.83
C ALA A 70 7.03 -19.52 3.16
N THR A 71 5.97 -19.30 3.95
CA THR A 71 4.60 -19.11 3.44
C THR A 71 4.23 -17.66 3.20
N PHE A 72 5.15 -16.73 3.49
CA PHE A 72 4.91 -15.31 3.29
C PHE A 72 4.94 -14.95 1.81
N ASN A 73 4.29 -13.85 1.45
CA ASN A 73 4.37 -13.30 0.11
C ASN A 73 5.82 -12.98 -0.27
N ASP A 74 6.12 -13.04 -1.56
CA ASP A 74 7.47 -12.85 -2.10
C ASP A 74 8.15 -11.59 -1.56
N GLY A 75 9.37 -11.75 -1.06
CA GLY A 75 10.21 -10.68 -0.52
C GLY A 75 9.85 -10.23 0.90
N VAL A 76 8.83 -10.81 1.53
CA VAL A 76 8.50 -10.53 2.94
C VAL A 76 9.27 -11.46 3.85
N THR A 77 9.95 -10.89 4.83
CA THR A 77 10.71 -11.61 5.88
C THR A 77 10.29 -11.08 7.26
N ALA A 78 10.67 -11.78 8.32
CA ALA A 78 10.44 -11.31 9.69
C ALA A 78 10.96 -9.87 9.91
N ALA A 79 12.07 -9.49 9.24
CA ALA A 79 12.65 -8.15 9.36
C ALA A 79 11.85 -7.04 8.62
N THR A 80 11.09 -7.41 7.57
CA THR A 80 10.29 -6.47 6.76
C THR A 80 8.80 -6.58 7.00
N LEU A 81 8.40 -7.40 7.97
CA LEU A 81 7.01 -7.73 8.24
C LEU A 81 6.25 -6.56 8.83
N LYS A 82 5.13 -6.23 8.19
CA LYS A 82 4.17 -5.21 8.61
C LYS A 82 2.82 -5.87 8.85
N TYR A 83 2.12 -5.52 9.93
CA TYR A 83 0.86 -6.15 10.27
C TYR A 83 -0.04 -5.30 11.15
N LYS A 84 -1.30 -5.71 11.27
CA LYS A 84 -2.30 -5.21 12.21
C LYS A 84 -3.12 -6.36 12.76
N TYR A 85 -3.66 -6.17 13.98
CA TYR A 85 -4.60 -7.08 14.60
C TYR A 85 -6.04 -6.67 14.31
N LEU A 86 -6.93 -7.67 14.21
CA LEU A 86 -8.37 -7.49 14.04
C LEU A 86 -9.12 -8.36 15.05
N SER A 87 -10.22 -7.84 15.63
CA SER A 87 -11.10 -8.60 16.52
C SER A 87 -12.08 -9.53 15.80
N GLY A 88 -12.02 -9.60 14.47
CA GLY A 88 -12.89 -10.43 13.64
C GLY A 88 -12.41 -10.54 12.20
N PRO A 89 -12.96 -11.50 11.42
CA PRO A 89 -12.51 -11.81 10.07
C PRO A 89 -13.13 -10.90 9.01
N GLY A 90 -12.42 -10.82 7.88
CA GLY A 90 -12.96 -10.38 6.59
C GLY A 90 -13.26 -8.89 6.47
N ASP A 91 -13.00 -8.07 7.49
CA ASP A 91 -13.36 -6.66 7.45
C ASP A 91 -12.43 -5.78 8.31
N TRP A 92 -11.96 -4.68 7.74
CA TRP A 92 -11.19 -3.66 8.43
C TRP A 92 -11.97 -2.91 9.52
N ALA A 93 -13.29 -3.02 9.55
CA ALA A 93 -14.12 -2.49 10.64
C ALA A 93 -13.75 -3.06 12.02
N TYR A 94 -13.02 -4.17 12.09
CA TYR A 94 -12.55 -4.82 13.31
C TYR A 94 -11.12 -4.48 13.71
N VAL A 95 -10.46 -3.59 12.99
CA VAL A 95 -9.04 -3.28 13.19
C VAL A 95 -8.78 -2.65 14.56
N GLU A 96 -7.57 -2.87 15.04
CA GLU A 96 -7.05 -2.21 16.24
C GLU A 96 -6.92 -0.69 16.09
N LYS A 97 -7.07 0.02 17.20
CA LYS A 97 -6.99 1.48 17.31
C LYS A 97 -6.09 1.89 18.48
N LYS A 98 -5.60 3.13 18.46
CA LYS A 98 -5.02 3.79 19.64
C LYS A 98 -6.07 3.90 20.74
N ALA A 99 -5.65 4.16 21.98
CA ALA A 99 -6.54 4.31 23.13
C ALA A 99 -7.61 5.42 22.92
N ASP A 100 -7.25 6.48 22.22
CA ASP A 100 -8.13 7.59 21.84
C ASP A 100 -9.10 7.26 20.70
N GLY A 101 -8.93 6.09 20.04
CA GLY A 101 -9.75 5.62 18.92
C GLY A 101 -9.21 6.02 17.54
N ASN A 102 -8.10 6.74 17.48
CA ASN A 102 -7.45 7.07 16.22
C ASN A 102 -6.76 5.86 15.57
N GLU A 103 -6.40 6.00 14.28
CA GLU A 103 -5.66 4.98 13.56
C GLU A 103 -4.30 4.72 14.21
N ILE A 104 -3.90 3.45 14.23
CA ILE A 104 -2.56 3.03 14.59
C ILE A 104 -1.77 2.75 13.31
N ASP A 105 -0.47 3.07 13.30
CA ASP A 105 0.43 2.72 12.21
C ASP A 105 0.57 1.20 12.08
N ASP A 106 0.99 0.72 10.91
CA ASP A 106 1.31 -0.69 10.75
C ASP A 106 2.42 -1.09 11.70
N ARG A 107 2.19 -2.16 12.45
CA ARG A 107 3.21 -2.70 13.37
C ARG A 107 4.38 -3.27 12.58
N ASN A 108 5.56 -3.20 13.17
CA ASN A 108 6.73 -3.97 12.75
C ASN A 108 6.85 -5.19 13.65
N TYR A 109 7.28 -6.33 13.13
CA TYR A 109 7.50 -7.51 13.95
C TYR A 109 8.60 -7.25 15.00
N PRO A 110 8.30 -7.37 16.30
CA PRO A 110 9.23 -6.99 17.35
C PRO A 110 10.26 -8.09 17.68
N GLY A 111 10.12 -9.26 17.07
CA GLY A 111 10.91 -10.46 17.39
C GLY A 111 10.17 -11.47 18.26
N ALA A 112 10.71 -12.68 18.32
CA ALA A 112 10.14 -13.76 19.12
C ALA A 112 10.14 -13.43 20.63
N GLY A 113 9.09 -13.84 21.34
CA GLY A 113 8.95 -13.66 22.79
C GLY A 113 8.46 -12.28 23.25
N VAL A 114 8.20 -11.36 22.33
CA VAL A 114 7.56 -10.07 22.65
C VAL A 114 6.05 -10.22 22.56
N THR A 115 5.32 -9.74 23.55
CA THR A 115 3.86 -9.69 23.55
C THR A 115 3.42 -8.29 23.16
N ASP A 116 2.70 -8.20 22.05
CA ASP A 116 2.04 -6.96 21.64
C ASP A 116 0.84 -6.64 22.53
N LYS A 117 0.41 -5.38 22.51
CA LYS A 117 -0.80 -4.96 23.23
C LYS A 117 -1.71 -4.17 22.32
N VAL A 118 -2.95 -4.61 22.19
CA VAL A 118 -4.05 -3.88 21.56
C VAL A 118 -4.80 -3.12 22.65
N LEU A 119 -4.91 -1.80 22.48
CA LEU A 119 -5.55 -0.93 23.47
C LEU A 119 -7.05 -0.80 23.23
N LYS A 120 -7.49 -0.86 21.98
CA LYS A 120 -8.88 -0.69 21.57
C LYS A 120 -9.11 -1.32 20.21
N TRP A 121 -10.34 -1.79 19.97
CA TRP A 121 -10.83 -2.18 18.65
C TRP A 121 -11.69 -1.07 18.04
N ALA A 122 -11.71 -0.94 16.73
CA ALA A 122 -12.69 -0.11 16.04
C ALA A 122 -14.11 -0.62 16.32
N ASN A 123 -14.30 -1.93 16.17
CA ASN A 123 -15.49 -2.67 16.66
C ASN A 123 -15.02 -4.03 17.18
N VAL A 124 -15.86 -4.66 18.02
CA VAL A 124 -15.62 -6.03 18.49
C VAL A 124 -16.52 -6.99 17.71
N TYR A 125 -15.92 -7.94 17.02
CA TYR A 125 -16.65 -9.03 16.39
C TYR A 125 -17.18 -10.00 17.45
N ASN A 126 -18.48 -10.30 17.40
CA ASN A 126 -19.09 -11.32 18.24
C ASN A 126 -19.68 -12.43 17.35
N PRO A 127 -19.09 -13.61 17.29
CA PRO A 127 -19.55 -14.71 16.44
C PRO A 127 -20.93 -15.26 16.85
N ASN A 128 -21.41 -14.91 18.04
CA ASN A 128 -22.71 -15.33 18.55
C ASN A 128 -23.85 -14.37 18.15
N VAL A 129 -23.54 -13.22 17.53
CA VAL A 129 -24.53 -12.27 17.00
C VAL A 129 -24.68 -12.51 15.51
N ALA A 130 -25.87 -12.98 15.12
CA ALA A 130 -26.17 -13.18 13.70
C ALA A 130 -26.17 -11.84 12.95
N PRO A 131 -25.64 -11.77 11.73
CA PRO A 131 -25.73 -10.58 10.89
C PRO A 131 -27.20 -10.26 10.56
N ILE A 132 -27.53 -8.99 10.48
CA ILE A 132 -28.84 -8.49 10.08
C ILE A 132 -28.75 -7.97 8.65
N GLU A 133 -29.02 -8.88 7.70
CA GLU A 133 -29.10 -8.54 6.28
C GLU A 133 -30.43 -7.85 5.98
N LYS A 134 -30.38 -6.67 5.35
CA LYS A 134 -31.58 -5.91 4.98
C LYS A 134 -31.32 -4.80 3.97
N ASN A 135 -32.43 -4.33 3.37
CA ASN A 135 -32.45 -3.08 2.63
C ASN A 135 -32.85 -1.94 3.56
N ILE A 136 -32.14 -0.82 3.47
CA ILE A 136 -32.36 0.36 4.29
C ILE A 136 -32.46 1.59 3.40
N LEU A 137 -33.58 2.31 3.53
CA LEU A 137 -33.77 3.61 2.89
C LEU A 137 -32.99 4.66 3.69
N ILE A 138 -31.94 5.19 3.10
CA ILE A 138 -31.18 6.34 3.61
C ILE A 138 -31.78 7.61 3.03
N GLU A 139 -32.28 8.49 3.88
CA GLU A 139 -32.71 9.83 3.51
C GLU A 139 -31.83 10.86 4.20
N VAL A 140 -31.57 11.97 3.51
CA VAL A 140 -30.74 13.04 4.07
C VAL A 140 -31.13 14.41 3.53
N TYR A 141 -31.27 15.36 4.44
CA TYR A 141 -31.44 16.77 4.14
C TYR A 141 -30.09 17.50 4.21
N VAL A 142 -29.76 18.26 3.16
CA VAL A 142 -28.47 18.90 2.96
C VAL A 142 -28.66 20.38 2.53
N PRO A 143 -27.61 21.25 2.61
CA PRO A 143 -27.69 22.63 2.14
C PRO A 143 -28.16 22.75 0.68
N LYS A 144 -28.90 23.78 0.36
CA LYS A 144 -29.45 24.08 -0.99
C LYS A 144 -28.41 24.13 -2.11
N ALA A 145 -27.15 24.43 -1.75
CA ALA A 145 -26.03 24.45 -2.69
C ALA A 145 -25.66 23.08 -3.22
N VAL A 146 -25.97 22.00 -2.48
CA VAL A 146 -25.68 20.61 -2.90
C VAL A 146 -26.67 20.21 -4.00
N LYS A 147 -26.17 19.99 -5.21
CA LYS A 147 -27.00 19.60 -6.38
C LYS A 147 -26.92 18.14 -6.71
N GLU A 148 -25.89 17.47 -6.24
CA GLU A 148 -25.73 16.02 -6.33
C GLU A 148 -25.08 15.49 -5.05
N LEU A 149 -25.51 14.31 -4.64
CA LEU A 149 -25.08 13.69 -3.40
C LEU A 149 -24.80 12.22 -3.62
N TYR A 150 -23.81 11.72 -2.91
CA TYR A 150 -23.38 10.34 -2.93
C TYR A 150 -23.34 9.78 -1.52
N VAL A 151 -23.68 8.50 -1.36
CA VAL A 151 -23.50 7.75 -0.10
C VAL A 151 -22.61 6.54 -0.37
N THR A 152 -21.61 6.38 0.48
CA THR A 152 -20.68 5.27 0.42
C THR A 152 -20.38 4.79 1.84
N GLY A 153 -19.99 3.52 1.97
CA GLY A 153 -19.77 2.96 3.28
C GLY A 153 -19.51 1.46 3.22
N TRP A 154 -19.63 0.82 4.37
CA TRP A 154 -19.39 -0.61 4.50
C TRP A 154 -20.27 -1.46 3.57
N HIS A 155 -21.51 -1.05 3.33
CA HIS A 155 -22.47 -1.74 2.44
C HIS A 155 -21.97 -1.91 0.99
N ASN A 156 -21.11 -1.07 0.52
CA ASN A 156 -20.53 -1.12 -0.83
C ASN A 156 -19.00 -1.21 -0.86
N GLY A 157 -18.36 -1.56 0.27
CA GLY A 157 -16.91 -1.67 0.39
C GLY A 157 -16.17 -0.34 0.28
N TRP A 158 -16.82 0.77 0.72
CA TRP A 158 -16.25 2.11 0.67
C TRP A 158 -15.84 2.54 -0.75
N LYS A 159 -16.64 2.17 -1.75
CA LYS A 159 -16.43 2.65 -3.12
C LYS A 159 -16.30 4.16 -3.14
N SER A 160 -15.43 4.68 -4.02
CA SER A 160 -15.28 6.11 -4.20
C SER A 160 -16.62 6.78 -4.56
N PRO A 161 -16.97 7.94 -4.00
CA PRO A 161 -18.10 8.72 -4.47
C PRO A 161 -17.99 8.93 -5.98
N GLY A 162 -19.12 8.84 -6.71
CA GLY A 162 -19.14 8.87 -8.18
C GLY A 162 -19.08 7.49 -8.83
N SER A 163 -18.70 6.43 -8.10
CA SER A 163 -18.80 5.05 -8.58
C SER A 163 -20.26 4.61 -8.72
N GLU A 164 -20.49 3.59 -9.55
CA GLU A 164 -21.80 3.02 -9.74
C GLU A 164 -22.44 2.58 -8.40
N GLY A 165 -23.74 2.95 -8.23
CA GLY A 165 -24.52 2.62 -7.04
C GLY A 165 -24.26 3.52 -5.82
N THR A 166 -23.47 4.59 -5.95
CA THR A 166 -23.23 5.54 -4.85
C THR A 166 -24.07 6.81 -4.95
N LYS A 167 -24.55 7.19 -6.15
CA LYS A 167 -25.33 8.41 -6.38
C LYS A 167 -26.73 8.30 -5.80
N MET A 168 -27.12 9.30 -5.00
CA MET A 168 -28.46 9.42 -4.41
C MET A 168 -29.42 10.12 -5.36
N THR A 169 -30.70 9.80 -5.22
CA THR A 169 -31.79 10.46 -5.96
C THR A 169 -32.25 11.71 -5.22
N TRP A 170 -32.37 12.82 -5.95
CA TRP A 170 -32.94 14.04 -5.42
C TRP A 170 -34.45 13.89 -5.23
N ASN A 171 -34.95 14.31 -4.06
CA ASN A 171 -36.36 14.31 -3.70
C ASN A 171 -36.89 15.76 -3.81
N GLU A 172 -37.51 16.07 -4.94
CA GLU A 172 -38.03 17.41 -5.22
C GLU A 172 -39.15 17.81 -4.25
N GLU A 173 -40.04 16.86 -3.92
CA GLU A 173 -41.22 17.13 -3.06
C GLU A 173 -40.85 17.49 -1.61
N MET A 174 -39.74 16.94 -1.12
CA MET A 174 -39.25 17.15 0.24
C MET A 174 -38.15 18.21 0.32
N SER A 175 -37.74 18.76 -0.83
CA SER A 175 -36.78 19.88 -0.93
C SER A 175 -37.48 21.20 -0.82
N ASP A 176 -36.87 22.20 -0.17
CA ASP A 176 -37.43 23.53 0.04
C ASP A 176 -36.40 24.65 -0.21
N GLU A 177 -36.69 25.87 0.21
CA GLU A 177 -35.76 27.01 0.08
C GLU A 177 -34.52 26.88 0.98
N GLY A 178 -34.63 26.16 2.10
CA GLY A 178 -33.54 25.93 3.07
C GLY A 178 -32.57 24.84 2.67
N GLY A 179 -33.04 23.82 1.94
CA GLY A 179 -32.19 22.71 1.57
C GLY A 179 -32.76 21.74 0.54
N ASN A 180 -31.98 20.77 0.21
CA ASN A 180 -32.36 19.66 -0.69
C ASN A 180 -32.39 18.36 0.08
N GLU A 181 -33.37 17.51 -0.21
CA GLU A 181 -33.43 16.15 0.28
C GLU A 181 -32.99 15.17 -0.80
N PHE A 182 -32.24 14.16 -0.38
CA PHE A 182 -31.81 13.05 -1.24
C PHE A 182 -32.08 11.72 -0.56
N PHE A 183 -32.28 10.68 -1.35
CA PHE A 183 -32.50 9.33 -0.86
C PHE A 183 -31.83 8.27 -1.70
N LEU A 184 -31.50 7.15 -1.07
CA LEU A 184 -31.05 5.90 -1.72
C LEU A 184 -31.37 4.72 -0.84
N THR A 185 -31.90 3.64 -1.43
CA THR A 185 -32.00 2.37 -0.72
C THR A 185 -30.68 1.61 -0.88
N ILE A 186 -30.01 1.34 0.23
CA ILE A 186 -28.81 0.53 0.27
C ILE A 186 -29.16 -0.90 0.70
N HIS A 187 -28.44 -1.88 0.15
CA HIS A 187 -28.45 -3.24 0.66
C HIS A 187 -27.24 -3.43 1.57
N THR A 188 -27.44 -3.94 2.78
CA THR A 188 -26.34 -4.27 3.69
C THR A 188 -26.43 -5.71 4.16
N PRO A 189 -25.33 -6.49 4.12
CA PRO A 189 -25.29 -7.83 4.65
C PRO A 189 -25.29 -7.88 6.18
N ASP A 190 -25.03 -6.75 6.86
CA ASP A 190 -25.15 -6.66 8.31
C ASP A 190 -25.37 -5.22 8.78
N ALA A 191 -26.58 -4.88 9.14
CA ALA A 191 -26.95 -3.55 9.61
C ALA A 191 -26.22 -3.13 10.90
N ASN A 192 -25.82 -4.10 11.74
CA ASN A 192 -25.06 -3.80 12.97
C ASN A 192 -23.69 -3.19 12.70
N LYS A 193 -23.10 -3.45 11.51
CA LYS A 193 -21.77 -2.99 11.11
C LYS A 193 -21.80 -1.80 10.19
N THR A 194 -22.96 -1.47 9.61
CA THR A 194 -23.04 -0.50 8.52
C THR A 194 -22.70 0.90 9.00
N ALA A 195 -21.49 1.31 8.66
CA ALA A 195 -21.03 2.69 8.71
C ALA A 195 -21.06 3.27 7.29
N TYR A 196 -21.33 4.57 7.15
CA TYR A 196 -21.43 5.25 5.87
C TYR A 196 -21.11 6.74 5.98
N LYS A 197 -20.81 7.35 4.85
CA LYS A 197 -20.59 8.79 4.68
C LYS A 197 -21.36 9.33 3.49
N PHE A 198 -21.60 10.62 3.52
CA PHE A 198 -22.08 11.40 2.37
C PHE A 198 -20.95 12.21 1.74
N ALA A 199 -21.04 12.39 0.41
CA ALA A 199 -20.20 13.31 -0.33
C ALA A 199 -21.04 14.21 -1.25
N ALA A 200 -20.86 15.51 -1.16
CA ALA A 200 -21.53 16.51 -1.99
C ALA A 200 -20.81 16.71 -3.34
N GLY A 201 -20.49 15.59 -4.00
CA GLY A 201 -19.79 15.52 -5.27
C GLY A 201 -19.12 14.15 -5.50
N PRO A 202 -18.62 13.88 -6.73
CA PRO A 202 -18.19 12.57 -7.18
C PRO A 202 -16.77 12.17 -6.71
N SER A 203 -16.32 12.64 -5.54
CA SER A 203 -14.99 12.38 -5.00
C SER A 203 -14.95 12.58 -3.50
N TRP A 204 -13.99 11.94 -2.81
CA TRP A 204 -13.76 12.08 -1.38
C TRP A 204 -13.39 13.49 -0.92
N VAL A 205 -12.90 14.37 -1.80
CA VAL A 205 -12.65 15.78 -1.46
C VAL A 205 -13.92 16.55 -1.11
N TYR A 206 -15.09 16.01 -1.47
CA TYR A 206 -16.43 16.57 -1.21
C TYR A 206 -17.14 15.87 -0.05
N GLU A 207 -16.46 15.06 0.74
CA GLU A 207 -17.10 14.31 1.83
C GLU A 207 -17.64 15.23 2.94
N GLN A 208 -18.55 14.70 3.73
CA GLN A 208 -19.06 15.36 4.94
C GLN A 208 -17.91 15.74 5.88
N ASP A 209 -18.06 16.90 6.52
CA ASP A 209 -17.10 17.42 7.51
C ASP A 209 -17.44 16.91 8.92
N SER A 210 -17.55 15.57 9.05
CA SER A 210 -17.87 14.86 10.29
C SER A 210 -17.40 13.41 10.22
N ALA A 211 -17.46 12.72 11.34
CA ALA A 211 -17.17 11.28 11.41
C ALA A 211 -18.19 10.45 10.61
N ASP A 212 -17.86 9.16 10.40
CA ASP A 212 -18.75 8.20 9.78
C ASP A 212 -20.04 8.07 10.58
N LEU A 213 -21.15 8.01 9.85
CA LEU A 213 -22.44 7.69 10.39
C LEU A 213 -22.61 6.19 10.56
N LYS A 214 -23.46 5.76 11.49
CA LYS A 214 -23.76 4.34 11.73
C LYS A 214 -25.26 4.14 11.82
N ILE A 215 -25.72 2.96 11.46
CA ILE A 215 -27.09 2.54 11.74
C ILE A 215 -27.18 2.19 13.22
N THR A 216 -27.93 2.98 13.97
CA THR A 216 -28.05 2.82 15.43
C THR A 216 -29.31 2.04 15.84
N ASP A 217 -30.33 2.00 14.98
CA ASP A 217 -31.56 1.24 15.19
C ASP A 217 -31.79 0.27 14.04
N THR A 218 -31.31 -0.95 14.23
CA THR A 218 -31.40 -2.01 13.22
C THR A 218 -32.80 -2.62 13.08
N SER A 219 -33.76 -2.22 13.91
CA SER A 219 -35.15 -2.63 13.79
C SER A 219 -35.88 -1.92 12.64
N LYS A 220 -35.38 -0.76 12.23
CA LYS A 220 -35.97 0.10 11.19
C LYS A 220 -35.36 -0.14 9.82
N ASP A 221 -36.16 0.04 8.78
CA ASP A 221 -35.77 -0.05 7.38
C ASP A 221 -35.55 1.32 6.74
N LYS A 222 -35.55 2.38 7.57
CA LYS A 222 -35.36 3.78 7.14
C LYS A 222 -34.51 4.53 8.15
N VAL A 223 -33.56 5.32 7.65
CA VAL A 223 -32.72 6.22 8.43
C VAL A 223 -32.81 7.61 7.83
N TYR A 224 -33.13 8.60 8.64
CA TYR A 224 -33.16 10.00 8.25
C TYR A 224 -31.94 10.72 8.83
N ASN A 225 -31.26 11.52 8.00
CA ASN A 225 -30.08 12.27 8.37
C ASN A 225 -30.25 13.75 8.08
N PHE A 226 -29.56 14.57 8.86
CA PHE A 226 -29.36 15.98 8.59
C PHE A 226 -27.87 16.25 8.46
N MET A 227 -27.41 16.66 7.28
CA MET A 227 -26.00 16.89 7.00
C MET A 227 -25.75 18.34 6.58
N PRO A 228 -25.44 19.22 7.55
CA PRO A 228 -25.36 20.67 7.28
C PRO A 228 -24.04 21.09 6.65
N LYS A 229 -22.99 20.22 6.67
CA LYS A 229 -21.66 20.67 6.30
C LYS A 229 -20.85 19.58 5.57
N PHE A 230 -20.19 20.00 4.50
CA PHE A 230 -19.24 19.21 3.72
C PHE A 230 -17.89 19.93 3.70
N LYS A 231 -16.80 19.20 3.53
CA LYS A 231 -15.46 19.77 3.34
C LYS A 231 -15.45 20.73 2.13
N ARG A 232 -16.18 20.34 1.08
CA ARG A 232 -16.44 21.17 -0.11
C ARG A 232 -17.73 20.69 -0.78
N ILE A 233 -18.39 21.58 -1.53
CA ILE A 233 -19.53 21.23 -2.37
C ILE A 233 -19.08 21.29 -3.83
N TYR A 234 -19.35 20.25 -4.59
CA TYR A 234 -19.03 20.16 -6.00
C TYR A 234 -19.80 21.22 -6.81
N PRO A 235 -19.11 22.03 -7.60
CA PRO A 235 -19.76 23.13 -8.31
C PRO A 235 -20.54 22.71 -9.57
N GLY A 236 -20.44 21.42 -9.98
CA GLY A 236 -20.95 20.88 -11.23
C GLY A 236 -19.93 20.99 -12.37
N ASP A 237 -20.05 20.08 -13.36
CA ASP A 237 -19.09 19.94 -14.49
C ASP A 237 -18.87 21.23 -15.27
N ALA A 238 -19.95 22.02 -15.48
CA ALA A 238 -19.89 23.27 -16.24
C ALA A 238 -19.04 24.37 -15.56
N ALA A 239 -18.78 24.25 -14.25
CA ALA A 239 -17.97 25.19 -13.49
C ALA A 239 -16.52 24.73 -13.29
N LEU A 240 -16.14 23.56 -13.77
CA LEU A 240 -14.76 23.07 -13.72
C LEU A 240 -13.85 23.93 -14.60
N LYS A 241 -12.66 24.19 -14.11
CA LYS A 241 -11.66 25.01 -14.80
C LYS A 241 -10.58 24.15 -15.43
N ASP A 242 -10.07 24.58 -16.58
CA ASP A 242 -8.84 24.01 -17.16
C ASP A 242 -7.66 24.35 -16.26
N VAL A 243 -6.93 23.34 -15.84
CA VAL A 243 -5.78 23.47 -14.94
C VAL A 243 -4.56 22.77 -15.53
N THR A 244 -3.42 23.44 -15.41
CA THR A 244 -2.11 22.89 -15.81
C THR A 244 -1.29 22.60 -14.56
N ILE A 245 -0.75 21.39 -14.46
CA ILE A 245 0.20 21.02 -13.41
C ILE A 245 1.52 20.66 -14.09
N ASN A 246 2.55 21.48 -13.87
CA ASN A 246 3.91 21.26 -14.34
C ASN A 246 4.70 20.51 -13.26
N VAL A 247 5.46 19.51 -13.66
CA VAL A 247 6.19 18.65 -12.71
C VAL A 247 7.64 18.51 -13.09
N THR A 248 8.53 18.85 -12.16
CA THR A 248 9.94 18.52 -12.25
C THR A 248 10.16 17.20 -11.53
N ALA A 249 10.55 16.16 -12.26
CA ALA A 249 10.83 14.83 -11.73
C ALA A 249 12.34 14.58 -11.64
N PRO A 250 12.82 13.60 -10.84
CA PRO A 250 14.20 13.19 -10.79
C PRO A 250 14.77 12.86 -12.16
N ALA A 251 16.04 13.18 -12.38
CA ALA A 251 16.73 12.93 -13.65
C ALA A 251 16.61 11.46 -14.08
N GLY A 252 16.38 11.21 -15.37
CA GLY A 252 16.18 9.87 -15.91
C GLY A 252 14.75 9.33 -15.79
N THR A 253 13.79 10.13 -15.30
CA THR A 253 12.37 9.75 -15.33
C THR A 253 11.88 9.72 -16.78
N GLU A 254 11.45 8.55 -17.25
CA GLU A 254 10.95 8.38 -18.62
C GLU A 254 9.43 8.52 -18.71
N THR A 255 8.71 8.08 -17.68
CA THR A 255 7.25 8.15 -17.61
C THR A 255 6.83 8.70 -16.25
N LEU A 256 5.76 9.47 -16.25
CA LEU A 256 5.17 10.02 -15.04
C LEU A 256 3.66 9.78 -15.07
N TYR A 257 3.14 9.26 -13.98
CA TYR A 257 1.72 9.01 -13.79
C TYR A 257 1.21 9.77 -12.57
N MET A 258 -0.07 10.12 -12.61
CA MET A 258 -0.81 10.68 -11.49
C MET A 258 -1.93 9.73 -11.11
N MET A 259 -2.10 9.51 -9.83
CA MET A 259 -3.26 8.86 -9.21
C MET A 259 -3.83 9.82 -8.19
N GLY A 260 -5.16 9.88 -8.07
CA GLY A 260 -5.76 10.81 -7.14
C GLY A 260 -7.27 10.69 -7.02
N SER A 261 -7.85 11.63 -6.30
CA SER A 261 -9.28 11.68 -6.00
C SER A 261 -10.16 11.76 -7.26
N HIS A 262 -9.67 12.36 -8.34
CA HIS A 262 -10.35 12.44 -9.65
C HIS A 262 -10.43 11.09 -10.38
N LEU A 263 -9.63 10.11 -9.97
CA LEU A 263 -9.62 8.73 -10.46
C LEU A 263 -10.11 7.74 -9.38
N GLY A 264 -10.68 8.25 -8.28
CA GLY A 264 -11.21 7.42 -7.20
C GLY A 264 -10.17 6.63 -6.41
N TRP A 265 -8.87 6.85 -6.61
CA TRP A 265 -7.78 6.09 -5.99
C TRP A 265 -7.84 4.57 -6.28
N ASP A 266 -8.37 4.20 -7.45
CA ASP A 266 -8.74 2.81 -7.79
C ASP A 266 -7.55 1.89 -8.10
N GLY A 267 -6.36 2.45 -8.35
CA GLY A 267 -5.15 1.70 -8.70
C GLY A 267 -5.17 1.07 -10.11
N THR A 268 -6.22 1.30 -10.88
CA THR A 268 -6.38 0.76 -12.25
C THR A 268 -6.36 1.83 -13.33
N SER A 269 -6.80 3.03 -13.00
CA SER A 269 -6.87 4.19 -13.89
C SER A 269 -5.74 5.16 -13.58
N TRP A 270 -4.75 5.24 -14.46
CA TRP A 270 -3.56 6.08 -14.28
C TRP A 270 -3.55 7.20 -15.30
N GLN A 271 -3.45 8.46 -14.85
CA GLN A 271 -3.30 9.60 -15.74
C GLN A 271 -1.83 9.80 -16.09
N ALA A 272 -1.50 9.67 -17.37
CA ALA A 272 -0.13 9.88 -17.85
C ALA A 272 0.16 11.39 -18.02
N GLY A 273 1.34 11.81 -17.57
CA GLY A 273 1.88 13.13 -17.85
C GLY A 273 2.55 13.20 -19.21
N THR A 274 2.44 14.33 -19.89
CA THR A 274 3.15 14.62 -21.14
C THR A 274 4.58 15.04 -20.82
N LYS A 275 5.59 14.29 -21.31
CA LYS A 275 7.01 14.65 -21.16
C LYS A 275 7.36 15.78 -22.11
N ASN A 276 7.94 16.85 -21.59
CA ASN A 276 8.39 18.02 -22.33
C ASN A 276 9.82 17.87 -22.85
N GLN A 277 10.25 18.71 -23.80
CA GLN A 277 11.60 18.67 -24.37
C GLN A 277 12.72 18.97 -23.33
N ASP A 278 12.39 19.72 -22.29
CA ASP A 278 13.30 20.05 -21.18
C ASP A 278 13.37 18.95 -20.10
N GLY A 279 12.64 17.85 -20.29
CA GLY A 279 12.59 16.73 -19.35
C GLY A 279 11.58 16.88 -18.21
N THR A 280 10.88 18.00 -18.12
CA THR A 280 9.72 18.16 -17.21
C THR A 280 8.48 17.44 -17.75
N PHE A 281 7.42 17.37 -16.93
CA PHE A 281 6.14 16.77 -17.32
C PHE A 281 5.01 17.77 -17.13
N THR A 282 3.95 17.63 -17.91
CA THR A 282 2.76 18.47 -17.81
C THR A 282 1.49 17.61 -17.81
N PHE A 283 0.56 17.92 -16.91
CA PHE A 283 -0.81 17.42 -16.88
C PHE A 283 -1.76 18.58 -17.16
N VAL A 284 -2.73 18.38 -18.05
CA VAL A 284 -3.77 19.40 -18.36
C VAL A 284 -5.13 18.72 -18.36
N PHE A 285 -6.01 19.12 -17.45
CA PHE A 285 -7.38 18.61 -17.37
C PHE A 285 -8.27 19.53 -16.53
N LYS A 286 -9.57 19.27 -16.55
CA LYS A 286 -10.56 20.08 -15.80
C LYS A 286 -10.84 19.48 -14.44
N PHE A 287 -10.76 20.32 -13.40
CA PHE A 287 -11.18 19.96 -12.05
C PHE A 287 -11.55 21.21 -11.22
N ASP A 288 -12.16 20.98 -10.05
CA ASP A 288 -12.37 21.99 -9.03
C ASP A 288 -11.32 21.85 -7.92
N LEU A 289 -11.26 20.69 -7.28
CA LEU A 289 -10.30 20.34 -6.23
C LEU A 289 -9.90 18.88 -6.40
N ILE A 290 -8.62 18.60 -6.34
CA ILE A 290 -8.07 17.23 -6.33
C ILE A 290 -7.04 17.05 -5.22
N GLU A 291 -6.99 15.84 -4.71
CA GLU A 291 -5.85 15.28 -3.99
C GLU A 291 -5.19 14.23 -4.88
N TYR A 292 -3.86 14.20 -4.93
CA TYR A 292 -3.12 13.34 -5.86
C TYR A 292 -1.72 13.03 -5.38
N LYS A 293 -1.10 12.04 -6.02
CA LYS A 293 0.30 11.64 -5.88
C LYS A 293 0.87 11.29 -7.23
N TYR A 294 2.20 11.26 -7.32
CA TYR A 294 2.93 10.88 -8.52
C TYR A 294 3.56 9.50 -8.42
N PHE A 295 3.69 8.86 -9.58
CA PHE A 295 4.22 7.51 -9.74
C PHE A 295 5.10 7.43 -10.98
N ASN A 296 6.22 6.70 -10.89
CA ASN A 296 7.08 6.45 -12.05
C ASN A 296 6.66 5.21 -12.86
N GLN A 297 5.67 4.48 -12.40
CA GLN A 297 5.06 3.31 -13.06
C GLN A 297 3.59 3.20 -12.63
N GLN A 298 2.78 2.43 -13.38
CA GLN A 298 1.37 2.20 -13.07
C GLN A 298 1.20 1.15 -11.95
N ASP A 299 1.80 1.43 -10.81
CA ASP A 299 1.79 0.57 -9.62
C ASP A 299 2.09 1.41 -8.38
N TRP A 300 1.48 1.06 -7.25
CA TRP A 300 1.70 1.71 -5.95
C TRP A 300 3.15 1.64 -5.46
N ALA A 301 3.93 0.64 -5.91
CA ALA A 301 5.35 0.54 -5.62
C ALA A 301 6.18 1.68 -6.23
N GLY A 302 5.63 2.38 -7.24
CA GLY A 302 6.25 3.53 -7.88
C GLY A 302 5.95 4.89 -7.24
N GLU A 303 5.29 4.92 -6.07
CA GLU A 303 4.86 6.16 -5.38
C GLU A 303 6.06 7.06 -5.04
N GLU A 304 5.91 8.37 -5.29
CA GLU A 304 6.91 9.38 -4.94
C GLU A 304 7.30 9.38 -3.45
N GLN A 305 8.54 9.75 -3.18
CA GLN A 305 9.10 9.81 -1.82
C GLN A 305 9.72 11.17 -1.53
N THR A 306 9.81 11.50 -0.23
CA THR A 306 10.64 12.62 0.23
C THR A 306 12.12 12.35 -0.07
N SER A 307 12.99 13.35 0.06
CA SER A 307 14.45 13.20 -0.06
C SER A 307 15.00 12.11 0.88
N GLU A 308 14.39 11.93 2.06
CA GLU A 308 14.75 10.91 3.04
C GLU A 308 14.19 9.51 2.72
N GLY A 309 13.41 9.37 1.62
CA GLY A 309 12.81 8.10 1.23
C GLY A 309 11.53 7.74 1.99
N LYS A 310 10.86 8.71 2.62
CA LYS A 310 9.57 8.51 3.29
C LYS A 310 8.41 8.76 2.31
N LYS A 311 7.23 8.27 2.64
CA LYS A 311 6.01 8.57 1.91
C LYS A 311 5.73 10.08 1.92
N VAL A 312 5.26 10.59 0.79
CA VAL A 312 4.77 11.97 0.64
C VAL A 312 3.28 11.99 0.99
N GLU A 313 2.83 13.02 1.71
CA GLU A 313 1.40 13.26 1.90
C GLU A 313 0.70 13.57 0.57
N ASN A 314 -0.63 13.40 0.51
CA ASN A 314 -1.36 13.74 -0.71
C ASN A 314 -1.16 15.21 -1.05
N ARG A 315 -0.76 15.48 -2.28
CA ARG A 315 -0.75 16.83 -2.83
C ARG A 315 -2.17 17.33 -3.04
N LYS A 316 -2.35 18.64 -3.06
CA LYS A 316 -3.65 19.28 -3.33
C LYS A 316 -3.52 20.33 -4.41
N ALA A 317 -4.45 20.32 -5.36
CA ALA A 317 -4.61 21.40 -6.32
C ALA A 317 -6.07 21.91 -6.27
N ASP A 318 -6.23 23.18 -5.99
CA ASP A 318 -7.51 23.87 -5.90
C ASP A 318 -7.63 24.88 -7.06
N ALA A 319 -8.46 24.55 -8.04
CA ALA A 319 -8.64 25.37 -9.24
C ALA A 319 -9.31 26.74 -8.96
N GLN A 320 -9.88 26.94 -7.77
CA GLN A 320 -10.37 28.26 -7.38
C GLN A 320 -9.23 29.19 -6.91
N LEU A 321 -8.13 28.62 -6.44
CA LEU A 321 -6.95 29.38 -6.00
C LEU A 321 -5.98 29.66 -7.16
N ALA A 322 -5.76 28.68 -8.04
CA ALA A 322 -4.88 28.81 -9.19
C ALA A 322 -5.26 27.84 -10.31
N GLN A 323 -4.91 28.18 -11.56
CA GLN A 323 -5.03 27.29 -12.73
C GLN A 323 -3.68 26.77 -13.22
N THR A 324 -2.60 27.12 -12.56
CA THR A 324 -1.26 26.57 -12.85
C THR A 324 -0.59 26.23 -11.53
N PHE A 325 -0.12 24.99 -11.42
CA PHE A 325 0.63 24.46 -10.30
C PHE A 325 2.01 24.01 -10.80
N ASN A 326 3.03 24.11 -9.94
CA ASN A 326 4.37 23.66 -10.25
C ASN A 326 4.87 22.78 -9.11
N ASP A 327 5.08 21.51 -9.40
CA ASP A 327 5.46 20.50 -8.44
C ASP A 327 6.88 19.99 -8.67
N ILE A 328 7.52 19.58 -7.60
CA ILE A 328 8.83 18.93 -7.62
C ILE A 328 8.71 17.58 -6.93
N ILE A 329 9.18 16.54 -7.58
CA ILE A 329 9.31 15.20 -7.01
C ILE A 329 10.75 15.03 -6.54
N ALA A 330 10.95 14.76 -5.27
CA ALA A 330 12.28 14.69 -4.68
C ALA A 330 12.99 13.38 -5.03
N LYS A 331 12.26 12.24 -5.01
CA LYS A 331 12.84 10.91 -5.16
C LYS A 331 11.81 9.88 -5.58
N TRP A 332 12.26 8.85 -6.30
CA TRP A 332 11.52 7.62 -6.55
C TRP A 332 11.95 6.51 -5.57
N PRO A 333 11.08 5.55 -5.26
CA PRO A 333 11.47 4.37 -4.50
C PRO A 333 12.56 3.62 -5.26
N VAL A 334 13.54 3.14 -4.53
CA VAL A 334 14.49 2.15 -5.07
C VAL A 334 13.77 0.80 -5.05
N PRO A 335 13.74 0.04 -6.17
CA PRO A 335 13.14 -1.30 -6.17
C PRO A 335 13.66 -2.13 -5.00
N ALA A 336 12.77 -2.77 -4.27
CA ALA A 336 13.14 -3.64 -3.17
C ALA A 336 14.09 -4.74 -3.70
N GLY A 337 15.29 -4.85 -3.12
CA GLY A 337 16.32 -5.83 -3.51
C GLY A 337 17.48 -5.28 -4.33
N VAL A 338 17.50 -3.98 -4.67
CA VAL A 338 18.66 -3.32 -5.28
C VAL A 338 19.18 -2.23 -4.33
N ASN A 339 20.00 -2.59 -3.37
CA ASN A 339 20.88 -1.61 -2.74
C ASN A 339 21.85 -1.14 -3.83
N THR A 340 21.65 0.08 -4.37
CA THR A 340 22.61 0.68 -5.31
C THR A 340 23.93 0.91 -4.59
N LEU A 341 25.02 0.65 -5.30
CA LEU A 341 26.35 0.94 -4.78
C LEU A 341 26.49 2.44 -4.49
N ASP A 342 26.86 2.75 -3.28
CA ASP A 342 27.11 4.12 -2.83
C ASP A 342 28.36 4.66 -3.55
N ALA A 343 28.20 5.69 -4.37
CA ALA A 343 29.28 6.29 -5.15
C ALA A 343 30.35 6.96 -4.27
N ASP A 344 30.02 7.34 -3.04
CA ASP A 344 30.97 7.91 -2.08
C ASP A 344 31.81 6.81 -1.40
N LYS A 345 31.26 5.59 -1.32
CA LYS A 345 31.95 4.44 -0.71
C LYS A 345 32.73 3.61 -1.72
N TYR A 346 32.19 3.43 -2.94
CA TYR A 346 32.78 2.53 -3.94
C TYR A 346 33.20 3.29 -5.19
N THR A 347 34.43 3.06 -5.64
CA THR A 347 34.89 3.54 -6.95
C THR A 347 34.90 2.38 -7.95
N ILE A 348 34.03 2.45 -8.96
CA ILE A 348 33.88 1.40 -9.98
C ILE A 348 34.52 1.88 -11.30
N ARG A 349 35.40 1.07 -11.89
CA ARG A 349 36.01 1.32 -13.19
C ARG A 349 35.83 0.11 -14.09
N VAL A 350 35.53 0.34 -15.36
CA VAL A 350 35.47 -0.69 -16.40
C VAL A 350 36.60 -0.40 -17.39
N ASN A 351 37.63 -1.24 -17.38
CA ASN A 351 38.80 -1.12 -18.26
C ASN A 351 39.18 -2.49 -18.81
N ASN A 352 39.60 -2.54 -20.07
CA ASN A 352 40.09 -3.76 -20.72
C ASN A 352 39.16 -4.99 -20.51
N LYS A 353 37.85 -4.77 -20.60
CA LYS A 353 36.82 -5.81 -20.38
C LYS A 353 36.83 -6.40 -18.96
N SER A 354 37.40 -5.72 -17.99
CA SER A 354 37.33 -6.10 -16.56
C SER A 354 36.67 -4.99 -15.75
N VAL A 355 36.04 -5.38 -14.62
CA VAL A 355 35.43 -4.47 -13.66
C VAL A 355 36.31 -4.41 -12.42
N SER A 356 36.82 -3.21 -12.12
CA SER A 356 37.57 -2.94 -10.89
C SER A 356 36.73 -2.15 -9.91
N VAL A 357 36.77 -2.54 -8.64
CA VAL A 357 36.05 -1.86 -7.55
C VAL A 357 36.99 -1.60 -6.41
N ASP A 358 37.05 -0.35 -5.93
CA ASP A 358 37.73 0.05 -4.71
C ASP A 358 36.68 0.32 -3.61
N GLY A 359 37.02 0.11 -2.33
CA GLY A 359 36.14 0.36 -1.17
C GLY A 359 35.39 -0.90 -0.67
N ILE A 360 35.72 -2.07 -1.14
CA ILE A 360 35.08 -3.34 -0.77
C ILE A 360 35.38 -3.67 0.71
N SER A 361 34.37 -4.07 1.46
CA SER A 361 34.50 -4.48 2.87
C SER A 361 34.47 -6.00 3.07
N SER A 362 33.79 -6.75 2.20
CA SER A 362 33.61 -8.20 2.39
C SER A 362 33.52 -9.02 1.09
N THR A 363 32.66 -8.63 0.14
CA THR A 363 32.35 -9.49 -1.02
C THR A 363 32.32 -8.71 -2.32
N PHE A 364 32.78 -9.37 -3.37
CA PHE A 364 32.65 -8.97 -4.77
C PHE A 364 32.01 -10.12 -5.55
N GLU A 365 30.91 -9.86 -6.21
CA GLU A 365 30.16 -10.82 -7.01
C GLU A 365 29.75 -10.20 -8.33
N LEU A 366 29.79 -10.99 -9.38
CA LEU A 366 29.41 -10.57 -10.73
C LEU A 366 28.48 -11.62 -11.35
N TYR A 367 27.33 -11.18 -11.85
CA TYR A 367 26.32 -12.03 -12.45
C TYR A 367 26.06 -11.63 -13.88
N ASP A 368 25.74 -12.57 -14.76
CA ASP A 368 25.16 -12.28 -16.07
C ASP A 368 23.67 -11.94 -15.97
N VAL A 369 23.07 -11.50 -17.09
CA VAL A 369 21.64 -11.13 -17.13
C VAL A 369 20.66 -12.27 -16.86
N THR A 370 21.13 -13.52 -16.85
CA THR A 370 20.32 -14.70 -16.50
C THR A 370 20.37 -15.02 -15.00
N GLY A 371 21.12 -14.22 -14.20
CA GLY A 371 21.33 -14.46 -12.78
C GLY A 371 22.43 -15.46 -12.44
N ARG A 372 23.15 -15.99 -13.44
CA ARG A 372 24.25 -16.92 -13.22
C ARG A 372 25.47 -16.17 -12.72
N ALA A 373 26.08 -16.63 -11.63
CA ALA A 373 27.33 -16.08 -11.11
C ALA A 373 28.47 -16.31 -12.12
N VAL A 374 29.08 -15.23 -12.56
CA VAL A 374 30.27 -15.20 -13.43
C VAL A 374 31.53 -15.21 -12.59
N GLU A 375 31.52 -14.51 -11.47
CA GLU A 375 32.59 -14.44 -10.50
C GLU A 375 32.02 -14.15 -9.12
N SER A 376 32.54 -14.80 -8.08
CA SER A 376 32.20 -14.54 -6.68
C SER A 376 33.43 -14.75 -5.83
N THR A 377 33.81 -13.77 -5.03
CA THR A 377 34.98 -13.83 -4.18
C THR A 377 34.82 -12.95 -2.93
N THR A 378 35.52 -13.31 -1.87
CA THR A 378 35.73 -12.45 -0.71
C THR A 378 36.87 -11.48 -1.02
N ALA A 379 36.65 -10.18 -0.86
CA ALA A 379 37.64 -9.17 -1.11
C ALA A 379 37.54 -8.04 -0.07
N VAL A 380 38.64 -7.45 0.28
CA VAL A 380 38.73 -6.26 1.15
C VAL A 380 39.65 -5.25 0.51
N GLY A 381 39.22 -3.98 0.50
CA GLY A 381 39.94 -2.88 -0.16
C GLY A 381 39.58 -2.79 -1.63
N SER A 382 40.17 -3.60 -2.50
CA SER A 382 39.91 -3.54 -3.93
C SER A 382 39.91 -4.92 -4.59
N HIS A 383 39.18 -5.06 -5.70
CA HIS A 383 39.18 -6.26 -6.54
C HIS A 383 38.99 -5.89 -8.01
N THR A 384 39.65 -6.65 -8.90
CA THR A 384 39.46 -6.54 -10.35
C THR A 384 39.01 -7.90 -10.88
N SER A 385 37.89 -7.94 -11.60
CA SER A 385 37.35 -9.16 -12.17
C SER A 385 38.27 -9.75 -13.24
N LYS A 386 38.08 -11.03 -13.54
CA LYS A 386 38.60 -11.61 -14.77
C LYS A 386 38.10 -10.86 -15.99
N VAL A 387 38.74 -11.09 -17.13
CA VAL A 387 38.29 -10.52 -18.42
C VAL A 387 36.95 -11.12 -18.81
N LEU A 388 35.98 -10.26 -19.14
CA LEU A 388 34.60 -10.57 -19.44
C LEU A 388 34.33 -10.49 -20.94
N ASN A 389 33.32 -11.17 -21.43
CA ASN A 389 32.79 -10.93 -22.76
C ASN A 389 32.00 -9.62 -22.80
N ALA A 390 31.84 -9.01 -23.99
CA ALA A 390 30.99 -7.85 -24.15
C ALA A 390 29.55 -8.23 -23.75
N GLY A 391 28.90 -7.39 -22.94
CA GLY A 391 27.58 -7.67 -22.41
C GLY A 391 27.20 -6.83 -21.21
N ILE A 392 26.02 -7.09 -20.66
CA ILE A 392 25.50 -6.49 -19.45
C ILE A 392 25.71 -7.46 -18.29
N TYR A 393 26.20 -6.94 -17.17
CA TYR A 393 26.43 -7.69 -15.94
C TYR A 393 25.82 -6.95 -14.75
N ILE A 394 25.46 -7.68 -13.71
CA ILE A 394 25.08 -7.15 -12.41
C ILE A 394 26.25 -7.36 -11.45
N LEU A 395 26.87 -6.26 -11.06
CA LEU A 395 27.90 -6.23 -10.02
C LEU A 395 27.21 -6.15 -8.66
N ARG A 396 27.59 -7.01 -7.72
CA ARG A 396 27.17 -6.96 -6.33
C ARG A 396 28.39 -6.86 -5.42
N VAL A 397 28.42 -5.83 -4.58
CA VAL A 397 29.53 -5.57 -3.65
C VAL A 397 28.95 -5.34 -2.27
N ASP A 398 29.38 -6.11 -1.27
CA ASP A 398 28.89 -6.00 0.12
C ASP A 398 27.36 -5.98 0.24
N GLY A 399 26.65 -6.71 -0.66
CA GLY A 399 25.20 -6.78 -0.72
C GLY A 399 24.52 -5.67 -1.55
N ALA A 400 25.24 -4.61 -1.96
CA ALA A 400 24.72 -3.59 -2.86
C ALA A 400 25.00 -3.94 -4.33
N THR A 401 24.14 -3.53 -5.26
CA THR A 401 24.22 -3.95 -6.68
C THR A 401 24.29 -2.75 -7.63
N GLN A 402 24.97 -2.96 -8.75
CA GLN A 402 25.01 -2.00 -9.85
C GLN A 402 25.10 -2.70 -11.20
N LYS A 403 24.37 -2.19 -12.19
CA LYS A 403 24.52 -2.60 -13.59
C LYS A 403 25.85 -2.09 -14.15
N VAL A 404 26.64 -2.98 -14.76
CA VAL A 404 27.86 -2.65 -15.49
C VAL A 404 27.77 -3.14 -16.94
N VAL A 405 28.32 -2.37 -17.86
CA VAL A 405 28.31 -2.69 -19.30
C VAL A 405 29.75 -2.85 -19.78
N ILE A 406 30.06 -4.03 -20.33
CA ILE A 406 31.34 -4.36 -20.95
C ILE A 406 31.17 -4.20 -22.46
N ARG A 407 32.04 -3.39 -23.07
CA ARG A 407 32.05 -3.12 -24.51
C ARG A 407 33.19 -3.80 -25.23
#